data_1e4becc0cdfc953e29a54cefcfb2ad3e
#
_entry.id   1e4becc0cdfc953e29a54cefcfb2ad3e
#
_cell.length_a   1.000
_cell.length_b   1.000
_cell.length_c   1.000
_cell.angle_alpha   90.00
_cell.angle_beta   90.00
_cell.angle_gamma   90.00
#
_symmetry.space_group_name_H-M   'P 1'
#
loop_
_entity.id
_entity.type
_entity.pdbx_description
1 polymer ?
#
loop_
_entity_poly.entity_id
_entity_poly.type
_entity_poly.pdbx_seq_one_letter_code
_entity_poly.pdbx_strand_id
1 'polypeptide(L)'
;MFLLISGMISLSANTQMTDAQKKLGESLDIVVGGTFGKPKVMPKMEKLALAEVSVNFKQVTTKSVQKVEKKAGFFGKSPGKAAQASVTAYLETTDGELSAADYQEVVDHFYGYFQKKLKDAGIDTVAWAAVTGSDYYKDADDDKADHEEEKSKGNTWVAYQAYGGKQLFNGKNGFAFLKSKSVSRMSDQLNAALGFINVTLDFAYIDVDLNIQTGGAYKSANSSSNNTTVMKSETAVTAYMRVSDFYETLRFSLLHNDKVQMENVNVKMGIAAEMDFATEMVKDPSRAEKRNEFFRIGLVKKLESEPVVIVTTREKYKAAAKRALERYAEAFVLKAQMVKN
;
A
#
# COMPACT_ATOMS: atom_id res chain seq x y z
N MET A 1 -0.89 62.20 14.93
CA MET A 1 -0.04 61.01 14.83
C MET A 1 -0.78 59.84 15.49
N PHE A 2 -1.62 59.14 14.74
CA PHE A 2 -2.44 58.03 15.24
C PHE A 2 -1.72 56.75 14.91
N LEU A 3 -1.27 56.03 15.92
CA LEU A 3 -0.73 54.64 15.78
C LEU A 3 -1.92 53.69 15.68
N LEU A 4 -2.14 53.11 14.50
CA LEU A 4 -3.00 51.96 14.30
C LEU A 4 -2.24 50.70 14.69
N ILE A 5 -2.49 50.20 15.90
CA ILE A 5 -2.05 48.86 16.31
C ILE A 5 -3.01 47.86 15.63
N SER A 6 -2.55 47.26 14.54
CA SER A 6 -3.21 46.12 13.90
C SER A 6 -2.99 44.88 14.74
N GLY A 7 -3.93 44.58 15.63
CA GLY A 7 -3.95 43.33 16.37
C GLY A 7 -4.24 42.18 15.42
N MET A 8 -3.22 41.39 15.07
CA MET A 8 -3.44 40.06 14.48
C MET A 8 -4.04 39.16 15.55
N ILE A 9 -5.37 39.02 15.49
CA ILE A 9 -6.08 37.96 16.21
C ILE A 9 -5.76 36.66 15.44
N SER A 10 -4.78 35.90 15.92
CA SER A 10 -4.62 34.50 15.50
C SER A 10 -5.78 33.70 16.09
N LEU A 11 -6.85 33.56 15.33
CA LEU A 11 -7.89 32.57 15.63
C LEU A 11 -7.25 31.18 15.43
N SER A 12 -6.62 30.64 16.45
CA SER A 12 -6.43 29.19 16.57
C SER A 12 -7.78 28.55 16.87
N ALA A 13 -8.58 28.39 15.84
CA ALA A 13 -9.76 27.53 15.92
C ALA A 13 -9.26 26.11 16.18
N ASN A 14 -9.31 25.68 17.43
CA ASN A 14 -9.12 24.30 17.83
C ASN A 14 -10.33 23.51 17.32
N THR A 15 -10.38 23.29 16.01
CA THR A 15 -11.49 22.57 15.36
C THR A 15 -11.33 21.11 15.77
N GLN A 16 -12.19 20.66 16.67
CA GLN A 16 -12.21 19.26 17.12
C GLN A 16 -12.45 18.36 15.90
N MET A 17 -11.54 17.39 15.69
CA MET A 17 -11.67 16.44 14.59
C MET A 17 -12.99 15.69 14.68
N THR A 18 -13.68 15.54 13.55
CA THR A 18 -14.86 14.68 13.44
C THR A 18 -14.47 13.20 13.60
N ASP A 19 -15.43 12.35 13.93
CA ASP A 19 -15.19 10.91 14.07
C ASP A 19 -14.71 10.30 12.73
N ALA A 20 -15.22 10.77 11.59
CA ALA A 20 -14.76 10.35 10.26
C ALA A 20 -13.28 10.72 10.03
N GLN A 21 -12.87 11.92 10.42
CA GLN A 21 -11.47 12.36 10.32
C GLN A 21 -10.55 11.54 11.25
N LYS A 22 -10.98 11.28 12.49
CA LYS A 22 -10.24 10.41 13.41
C LYS A 22 -10.05 9.02 12.82
N LYS A 23 -11.13 8.39 12.34
CA LYS A 23 -11.09 7.08 11.71
C LYS A 23 -10.16 7.04 10.51
N LEU A 24 -10.16 8.10 9.68
CA LEU A 24 -9.25 8.20 8.54
C LEU A 24 -7.79 8.32 8.99
N GLY A 25 -7.45 9.13 9.99
CA GLY A 25 -6.10 9.21 10.55
C GLY A 25 -5.65 7.92 11.24
N GLU A 26 -6.58 7.15 11.83
CA GLU A 26 -6.32 5.83 12.44
C GLU A 26 -6.08 4.72 11.41
N SER A 27 -6.38 4.97 10.12
CA SER A 27 -6.01 4.05 9.03
C SER A 27 -4.50 3.95 8.84
N LEU A 28 -3.75 4.89 9.38
CA LEU A 28 -2.29 4.86 9.41
C LEU A 28 -1.76 4.52 10.80
N ASP A 29 -0.69 3.74 10.84
CA ASP A 29 0.04 3.40 12.05
C ASP A 29 1.50 3.87 11.95
N ILE A 30 2.05 4.34 13.07
CA ILE A 30 3.45 4.80 13.15
C ILE A 30 4.26 3.74 13.87
N VAL A 31 5.18 3.13 13.14
CA VAL A 31 6.09 2.11 13.68
C VAL A 31 7.48 2.72 13.85
N VAL A 32 7.93 2.79 15.09
CA VAL A 32 9.27 3.28 15.42
C VAL A 32 10.25 2.11 15.35
N GLY A 33 11.33 2.26 14.60
CA GLY A 33 12.37 1.25 14.50
C GLY A 33 13.04 0.97 15.84
N GLY A 34 12.90 -0.29 16.33
CA GLY A 34 13.48 -0.76 17.58
C GLY A 34 12.61 -0.49 18.81
N THR A 35 12.00 -1.57 19.33
CA THR A 35 11.33 -1.71 20.64
C THR A 35 10.60 -0.50 21.24
N PHE A 36 9.27 -0.55 21.27
CA PHE A 36 8.37 0.24 22.15
C PHE A 36 8.61 1.75 22.30
N GLY A 37 9.15 2.41 21.28
CA GLY A 37 9.38 3.85 21.30
C GLY A 37 8.14 4.66 20.92
N LYS A 38 7.95 5.82 21.55
CA LYS A 38 6.96 6.81 21.08
C LYS A 38 7.46 7.47 19.79
N PRO A 39 6.57 7.88 18.88
CA PRO A 39 6.95 8.68 17.70
C PRO A 39 7.75 9.91 18.10
N LYS A 40 8.83 10.20 17.36
CA LYS A 40 9.73 11.32 17.65
C LYS A 40 9.89 12.28 16.49
N VAL A 41 9.69 11.78 15.25
CA VAL A 41 9.81 12.58 14.02
C VAL A 41 8.51 13.33 13.77
N MET A 42 7.42 12.58 13.59
CA MET A 42 6.14 13.16 13.20
C MET A 42 5.60 14.23 14.17
N PRO A 43 5.68 14.08 15.51
CA PRO A 43 5.23 15.12 16.44
C PRO A 43 6.01 16.44 16.35
N LYS A 44 7.27 16.38 15.90
CA LYS A 44 8.19 17.54 15.83
C LYS A 44 8.38 18.05 14.40
N MET A 45 7.68 17.47 13.44
CA MET A 45 7.83 17.80 12.04
C MET A 45 7.20 19.16 11.73
N GLU A 46 8.03 20.17 11.53
CA GLU A 46 7.63 21.50 11.11
C GLU A 46 7.76 21.70 9.61
N LYS A 47 8.70 20.97 8.98
CA LYS A 47 8.98 21.02 7.55
C LYS A 47 9.31 19.64 7.00
N LEU A 48 8.75 19.32 5.85
CA LEU A 48 8.91 18.02 5.16
C LEU A 48 9.40 18.22 3.73
N ALA A 49 10.49 17.53 3.38
CA ALA A 49 10.94 17.35 2.01
C ALA A 49 10.45 16.00 1.51
N LEU A 50 9.59 15.99 0.50
CA LEU A 50 9.19 14.76 -0.19
C LEU A 50 10.32 14.36 -1.13
N ALA A 51 11.26 13.55 -0.61
CA ALA A 51 12.47 13.16 -1.32
C ALA A 51 12.20 12.10 -2.40
N GLU A 52 11.21 11.26 -2.17
CA GLU A 52 10.70 10.28 -3.12
C GLU A 52 9.19 10.17 -2.96
N VAL A 53 8.47 10.12 -4.08
CA VAL A 53 7.05 9.78 -4.13
C VAL A 53 6.84 8.80 -5.27
N SER A 54 6.63 7.54 -4.92
CA SER A 54 6.41 6.43 -5.84
C SER A 54 5.02 5.86 -5.63
N VAL A 55 4.35 5.52 -6.73
CA VAL A 55 3.06 4.82 -6.72
C VAL A 55 3.16 3.58 -7.58
N ASN A 56 2.85 2.43 -6.99
CA ASN A 56 2.75 1.16 -7.69
C ASN A 56 1.28 0.94 -8.08
N PHE A 57 1.01 0.86 -9.36
CA PHE A 57 -0.34 0.66 -9.90
C PHE A 57 -0.53 -0.81 -10.22
N LYS A 58 -1.35 -1.51 -9.46
CA LYS A 58 -1.68 -2.90 -9.79
C LYS A 58 -2.51 -2.99 -11.05
N GLN A 59 -2.17 -3.96 -11.88
CA GLN A 59 -2.90 -4.35 -13.09
C GLN A 59 -3.52 -5.72 -12.96
N VAL A 60 -2.91 -6.57 -12.14
CA VAL A 60 -3.42 -7.89 -11.76
C VAL A 60 -3.29 -8.06 -10.25
N THR A 61 -4.37 -8.47 -9.62
CA THR A 61 -4.40 -8.77 -8.19
C THR A 61 -4.84 -10.20 -7.96
N THR A 62 -4.03 -10.98 -7.26
CA THR A 62 -4.33 -12.36 -6.87
C THR A 62 -4.33 -12.48 -5.35
N LYS A 63 -5.38 -13.08 -4.81
CA LYS A 63 -5.42 -13.50 -3.41
C LYS A 63 -5.49 -15.03 -3.31
N SER A 64 -4.66 -15.57 -2.46
CA SER A 64 -4.60 -16.99 -2.16
C SER A 64 -4.66 -17.23 -0.66
N VAL A 65 -5.49 -18.16 -0.26
CA VAL A 65 -5.63 -18.60 1.14
C VAL A 65 -5.30 -20.07 1.24
N GLN A 66 -4.48 -20.45 2.21
CA GLN A 66 -4.14 -21.83 2.49
C GLN A 66 -4.60 -22.20 3.90
N LYS A 67 -5.30 -23.33 4.01
CA LYS A 67 -5.61 -23.95 5.30
C LYS A 67 -4.96 -25.34 5.37
N VAL A 68 -4.41 -25.65 6.55
CA VAL A 68 -3.85 -26.96 6.84
C VAL A 68 -4.65 -27.57 7.98
N GLU A 69 -5.24 -28.73 7.74
CA GLU A 69 -5.92 -29.48 8.79
C GLU A 69 -4.89 -30.13 9.71
N LYS A 70 -4.86 -29.73 10.99
CA LYS A 70 -4.00 -30.35 11.99
C LYS A 70 -4.72 -31.58 12.55
N LYS A 71 -4.30 -32.80 12.19
CA LYS A 71 -4.74 -34.00 12.91
C LYS A 71 -3.93 -34.16 14.19
N ALA A 72 -4.63 -34.19 15.31
CA ALA A 72 -4.06 -34.67 16.57
C ALA A 72 -3.91 -36.18 16.47
N GLY A 73 -2.71 -36.67 16.24
CA GLY A 73 -2.38 -38.10 16.31
C GLY A 73 -1.86 -38.46 17.71
N PHE A 74 -2.18 -39.62 18.21
CA PHE A 74 -1.77 -40.12 19.54
C PHE A 74 -0.24 -40.30 19.67
N PHE A 75 0.50 -40.35 18.55
CA PHE A 75 1.95 -40.50 18.50
C PHE A 75 2.64 -39.59 17.47
N GLY A 76 2.34 -38.31 17.45
CA GLY A 76 3.07 -37.40 16.61
C GLY A 76 2.20 -36.72 15.54
N LYS A 77 2.67 -35.57 15.08
CA LYS A 77 1.98 -34.73 14.09
C LYS A 77 2.08 -35.40 12.72
N SER A 78 1.03 -36.07 12.28
CA SER A 78 0.89 -36.42 10.87
C SER A 78 0.72 -35.14 10.03
N PRO A 79 1.38 -35.02 8.87
CA PRO A 79 1.10 -33.91 7.97
C PRO A 79 -0.38 -33.95 7.57
N GLY A 80 -1.15 -32.96 8.02
CA GLY A 80 -2.55 -32.83 7.68
C GLY A 80 -2.74 -32.53 6.19
N LYS A 81 -3.94 -32.77 5.68
CA LYS A 81 -4.31 -32.37 4.31
C LYS A 81 -4.29 -30.84 4.24
N ALA A 82 -3.61 -30.29 3.25
CA ALA A 82 -3.61 -28.87 2.96
C ALA A 82 -4.57 -28.55 1.80
N ALA A 83 -5.27 -27.44 1.91
CA ALA A 83 -6.08 -26.88 0.82
C ALA A 83 -5.66 -25.45 0.56
N GLN A 84 -5.68 -25.07 -0.69
CA GLN A 84 -5.41 -23.71 -1.13
C GLN A 84 -6.54 -23.27 -2.06
N ALA A 85 -7.09 -22.08 -1.81
CA ALA A 85 -8.01 -21.42 -2.72
C ALA A 85 -7.39 -20.13 -3.22
N SER A 86 -7.60 -19.79 -4.50
CA SER A 86 -7.13 -18.54 -5.09
C SER A 86 -8.13 -17.98 -6.09
N VAL A 87 -8.12 -16.65 -6.23
CA VAL A 87 -8.83 -15.93 -7.27
C VAL A 87 -7.98 -14.77 -7.76
N THR A 88 -8.07 -14.47 -9.06
CA THR A 88 -7.33 -13.41 -9.71
C THR A 88 -8.31 -12.40 -10.31
N ALA A 89 -8.03 -11.12 -10.11
CA ALA A 89 -8.73 -10.01 -10.75
C ALA A 89 -7.79 -9.30 -11.73
N TYR A 90 -8.30 -8.96 -12.90
CA TYR A 90 -7.63 -8.22 -13.95
C TYR A 90 -8.31 -6.87 -14.15
N LEU A 91 -7.52 -5.83 -14.42
CA LEU A 91 -8.01 -4.52 -14.80
C LEU A 91 -8.01 -4.39 -16.33
N GLU A 92 -9.10 -3.89 -16.89
CA GLU A 92 -9.21 -3.53 -18.31
C GLU A 92 -9.88 -2.18 -18.52
N THR A 93 -9.45 -1.46 -19.55
CA THR A 93 -10.06 -0.20 -19.95
C THR A 93 -10.67 -0.31 -21.34
N THR A 94 -11.90 0.22 -21.51
CA THR A 94 -12.68 0.10 -22.77
C THR A 94 -12.25 1.09 -23.84
N ASP A 95 -11.53 2.14 -23.46
CA ASP A 95 -11.13 3.27 -24.30
C ASP A 95 -9.61 3.28 -24.58
N GLY A 96 -9.00 2.11 -24.58
CA GLY A 96 -7.56 1.90 -24.78
C GLY A 96 -6.79 1.68 -23.49
N GLU A 97 -5.62 1.09 -23.55
CA GLU A 97 -4.77 0.82 -22.40
C GLU A 97 -4.31 2.09 -21.69
N LEU A 98 -4.13 2.00 -20.37
CA LEU A 98 -3.51 3.07 -19.58
C LEU A 98 -2.07 3.29 -20.04
N SER A 99 -1.79 4.50 -20.45
CA SER A 99 -0.45 4.90 -20.92
C SER A 99 0.46 5.34 -19.78
N ALA A 100 1.77 5.41 -20.05
CA ALA A 100 2.73 6.01 -19.12
C ALA A 100 2.33 7.43 -18.68
N ALA A 101 1.77 8.22 -19.60
CA ALA A 101 1.30 9.58 -19.30
C ALA A 101 0.12 9.60 -18.33
N ASP A 102 -0.79 8.60 -18.39
CA ASP A 102 -1.92 8.51 -17.48
C ASP A 102 -1.45 8.23 -16.04
N TYR A 103 -0.50 7.32 -15.87
CA TYR A 103 0.09 7.03 -14.56
C TYR A 103 0.89 8.21 -14.03
N GLN A 104 1.70 8.85 -14.87
CA GLN A 104 2.48 10.03 -14.49
C GLN A 104 1.58 11.17 -14.02
N GLU A 105 0.49 11.45 -14.74
CA GLU A 105 -0.52 12.45 -14.36
C GLU A 105 -1.07 12.20 -12.95
N VAL A 106 -1.36 10.94 -12.60
CA VAL A 106 -1.89 10.57 -11.28
C VAL A 106 -0.84 10.80 -10.19
N VAL A 107 0.40 10.43 -10.42
CA VAL A 107 1.48 10.59 -9.43
C VAL A 107 1.84 12.05 -9.21
N ASP A 108 1.93 12.84 -10.28
CA ASP A 108 2.23 14.28 -10.20
C ASP A 108 1.11 15.05 -9.49
N HIS A 109 -0.15 14.68 -9.77
CA HIS A 109 -1.31 15.20 -9.02
C HIS A 109 -1.19 14.87 -7.53
N PHE A 110 -0.87 13.62 -7.19
CA PHE A 110 -0.72 13.21 -5.80
C PHE A 110 0.36 13.99 -5.07
N TYR A 111 1.53 14.17 -5.69
CA TYR A 111 2.60 14.98 -5.12
C TYR A 111 2.16 16.41 -4.80
N GLY A 112 1.53 17.08 -5.78
CA GLY A 112 1.05 18.47 -5.62
C GLY A 112 -0.04 18.58 -4.55
N TYR A 113 -0.98 17.65 -4.54
CA TYR A 113 -2.06 17.59 -3.55
C TYR A 113 -1.49 17.37 -2.14
N PHE A 114 -0.55 16.45 -1.99
CA PHE A 114 0.07 16.16 -0.70
C PHE A 114 0.82 17.38 -0.16
N GLN A 115 1.62 18.04 -0.98
CA GLN A 115 2.29 19.29 -0.59
C GLN A 115 1.29 20.36 -0.11
N LYS A 116 0.19 20.51 -0.87
CA LYS A 116 -0.87 21.45 -0.48
C LYS A 116 -1.44 21.10 0.89
N LYS A 117 -1.79 19.82 1.13
CA LYS A 117 -2.37 19.38 2.42
C LYS A 117 -1.42 19.55 3.59
N LEU A 118 -0.12 19.33 3.40
CA LEU A 118 0.90 19.60 4.42
C LEU A 118 0.92 21.09 4.79
N LYS A 119 0.95 21.97 3.80
CA LYS A 119 0.91 23.43 4.02
C LYS A 119 -0.36 23.89 4.72
N ASP A 120 -1.52 23.37 4.29
CA ASP A 120 -2.82 23.64 4.91
C ASP A 120 -2.85 23.24 6.40
N ALA A 121 -2.02 22.26 6.79
CA ALA A 121 -1.86 21.78 8.17
C ALA A 121 -0.72 22.47 8.95
N GLY A 122 -0.11 23.49 8.39
CA GLY A 122 1.02 24.21 9.02
C GLY A 122 2.34 23.43 9.02
N ILE A 123 2.51 22.48 8.08
CA ILE A 123 3.76 21.79 7.85
C ILE A 123 4.38 22.33 6.55
N ASP A 124 5.49 23.03 6.67
CA ASP A 124 6.20 23.58 5.51
C ASP A 124 6.69 22.46 4.59
N THR A 125 6.80 22.76 3.29
CA THR A 125 7.32 21.81 2.30
C THR A 125 8.53 22.37 1.59
N VAL A 126 9.42 21.48 1.13
CA VAL A 126 10.57 21.82 0.30
C VAL A 126 10.18 21.71 -1.17
N ALA A 127 10.57 22.71 -1.97
CA ALA A 127 10.32 22.69 -3.41
C ALA A 127 11.09 21.53 -4.08
N TRP A 128 10.48 20.89 -5.07
CA TRP A 128 11.07 19.76 -5.80
C TRP A 128 12.46 20.07 -6.37
N ALA A 129 12.65 21.26 -6.93
CA ALA A 129 13.94 21.71 -7.43
C ALA A 129 15.04 21.74 -6.36
N ALA A 130 14.71 22.05 -5.11
CA ALA A 130 15.67 22.02 -4.02
C ALA A 130 15.98 20.56 -3.60
N VAL A 131 14.99 19.68 -3.61
CA VAL A 131 15.17 18.25 -3.37
C VAL A 131 16.13 17.65 -4.39
N THR A 132 15.84 17.81 -5.69
CA THR A 132 16.65 17.28 -6.79
C THR A 132 18.00 17.97 -6.93
N GLY A 133 18.12 19.21 -6.42
CA GLY A 133 19.36 19.97 -6.37
C GLY A 133 20.29 19.54 -5.23
N SER A 134 19.85 18.73 -4.27
CA SER A 134 20.67 18.26 -3.17
C SER A 134 21.78 17.31 -3.64
N ASP A 135 22.92 17.31 -2.95
CA ASP A 135 24.06 16.46 -3.32
C ASP A 135 23.70 15.00 -3.28
N TYR A 136 22.98 14.60 -2.23
CA TYR A 136 22.53 13.22 -2.10
C TYR A 136 21.65 12.76 -3.28
N TYR A 137 20.68 13.59 -3.71
CA TYR A 137 19.79 13.24 -4.81
C TYR A 137 20.54 13.11 -6.14
N LYS A 138 21.54 14.00 -6.38
CA LYS A 138 22.35 13.94 -7.59
C LYS A 138 23.21 12.69 -7.66
N ASP A 139 23.84 12.34 -6.51
CA ASP A 139 24.80 11.24 -6.43
C ASP A 139 24.13 9.87 -6.24
N ALA A 140 22.86 9.85 -5.83
CA ALA A 140 22.14 8.60 -5.61
C ALA A 140 21.92 7.85 -6.93
N ASP A 141 22.12 6.54 -6.90
CA ASP A 141 21.73 5.68 -8.00
C ASP A 141 20.20 5.72 -8.17
N ASP A 142 19.75 5.61 -9.40
CA ASP A 142 18.34 5.44 -9.72
C ASP A 142 18.02 3.95 -9.74
N ASP A 143 17.37 3.47 -8.69
CA ASP A 143 16.97 2.06 -8.56
C ASP A 143 15.71 1.73 -9.39
N LYS A 144 15.28 2.62 -10.30
CA LYS A 144 14.19 2.31 -11.23
C LYS A 144 14.54 1.05 -12.01
N ALA A 145 13.73 0.02 -11.82
CA ALA A 145 13.45 -0.87 -12.94
C ALA A 145 12.72 0.00 -13.99
N ASP A 146 13.27 0.12 -15.18
CA ASP A 146 12.70 0.90 -16.28
C ASP A 146 11.24 0.51 -16.52
N HIS A 147 10.31 1.14 -15.83
CA HIS A 147 8.85 0.92 -15.91
C HIS A 147 8.42 -0.51 -16.24
N GLU A 148 9.27 -1.48 -15.90
CA GLU A 148 9.00 -2.89 -16.14
C GLU A 148 7.90 -3.36 -15.21
N GLU A 149 7.00 -4.15 -15.80
CA GLU A 149 5.95 -4.83 -15.08
C GLU A 149 6.57 -5.74 -14.01
N GLU A 150 6.49 -5.35 -12.74
CA GLU A 150 6.94 -6.20 -11.66
C GLU A 150 5.91 -7.28 -11.36
N LYS A 151 6.38 -8.52 -11.17
CA LYS A 151 5.51 -9.68 -10.88
C LYS A 151 5.91 -10.33 -9.56
N SER A 152 4.96 -10.46 -8.65
CA SER A 152 5.16 -11.19 -7.40
C SER A 152 3.90 -11.93 -6.97
N LYS A 153 4.01 -13.22 -6.74
CA LYS A 153 2.92 -14.06 -6.21
C LYS A 153 1.58 -13.91 -6.95
N GLY A 154 1.62 -13.74 -8.29
CA GLY A 154 0.41 -13.56 -9.10
C GLY A 154 -0.13 -12.13 -9.14
N ASN A 155 0.57 -11.16 -8.58
CA ASN A 155 0.26 -9.74 -8.74
C ASN A 155 1.20 -9.14 -9.78
N THR A 156 0.68 -8.20 -10.54
CA THR A 156 1.44 -7.43 -11.52
C THR A 156 1.18 -5.95 -11.29
N TRP A 157 2.22 -5.13 -11.32
CA TRP A 157 2.13 -3.68 -11.17
C TRP A 157 3.18 -2.95 -11.98
N VAL A 158 2.91 -1.68 -12.26
CA VAL A 158 3.86 -0.73 -12.83
C VAL A 158 4.10 0.39 -11.82
N ALA A 159 5.34 0.86 -11.69
CA ALA A 159 5.73 1.89 -10.74
C ALA A 159 6.06 3.20 -11.44
N TYR A 160 5.54 4.31 -10.92
CA TYR A 160 5.83 5.66 -11.40
C TYR A 160 6.21 6.57 -10.23
N GLN A 161 7.17 7.47 -10.47
CA GLN A 161 7.65 8.45 -9.51
C GLN A 161 7.21 9.85 -9.91
N ALA A 162 6.93 10.71 -8.92
CA ALA A 162 6.56 12.08 -9.15
C ALA A 162 7.60 12.81 -10.02
N TYR A 163 7.14 13.48 -11.04
CA TYR A 163 7.95 14.23 -12.01
C TYR A 163 9.07 13.40 -12.66
N GLY A 164 8.87 12.09 -12.82
CA GLY A 164 9.91 11.20 -13.34
C GLY A 164 11.18 11.15 -12.47
N GLY A 165 11.05 11.49 -11.18
CA GLY A 165 12.14 11.49 -10.22
C GLY A 165 12.80 10.12 -10.01
N LYS A 166 13.91 10.08 -9.29
CA LYS A 166 14.62 8.83 -8.98
C LYS A 166 13.84 7.99 -7.96
N GLN A 167 13.93 6.68 -8.08
CA GLN A 167 13.59 5.76 -7.01
C GLN A 167 14.81 5.59 -6.10
N LEU A 168 14.81 6.29 -4.98
CA LEU A 168 15.93 6.31 -4.03
C LEU A 168 15.87 5.14 -3.05
N PHE A 169 14.67 4.61 -2.87
CA PHE A 169 14.40 3.58 -1.89
C PHE A 169 13.63 2.42 -2.53
N ASN A 170 14.33 1.35 -2.84
CA ASN A 170 13.68 0.07 -3.10
C ASN A 170 13.79 -0.83 -1.87
N GLY A 171 12.82 -1.71 -1.64
CA GLY A 171 12.79 -2.60 -0.49
C GLY A 171 14.02 -3.52 -0.36
N LYS A 172 14.85 -3.64 -1.39
CA LYS A 172 16.07 -4.44 -1.42
C LYS A 172 17.25 -3.75 -0.73
N ASN A 173 17.33 -2.43 -0.81
CA ASN A 173 18.45 -1.64 -0.27
C ASN A 173 18.14 -0.98 1.09
N GLY A 174 16.98 -1.28 1.68
CA GLY A 174 16.43 -0.61 2.83
C GLY A 174 17.37 -0.40 4.02
N PHE A 175 18.23 -1.37 4.32
CA PHE A 175 19.17 -1.26 5.44
C PHE A 175 20.43 -0.44 5.12
N ALA A 176 20.94 -0.48 3.92
CA ALA A 176 22.13 0.27 3.52
C ALA A 176 21.80 1.77 3.41
N PHE A 177 20.64 2.09 2.86
CA PHE A 177 20.12 3.44 2.75
C PHE A 177 19.96 4.13 4.11
N LEU A 178 19.45 3.42 5.12
CA LEU A 178 19.18 3.93 6.45
C LEU A 178 20.44 4.27 7.27
N LYS A 179 21.56 3.66 6.93
CA LYS A 179 22.86 3.89 7.59
C LYS A 179 23.69 4.94 6.89
N SER A 180 23.27 5.45 5.73
CA SER A 180 24.10 6.36 4.97
C SER A 180 24.10 7.73 5.61
N LYS A 181 25.29 8.23 5.94
CA LYS A 181 25.53 9.62 6.33
C LYS A 181 24.99 10.61 5.28
N SER A 182 24.75 10.14 4.07
CA SER A 182 24.27 10.92 2.95
C SER A 182 22.83 11.37 3.12
N VAL A 183 21.93 10.48 3.64
CA VAL A 183 20.53 10.85 3.93
C VAL A 183 20.47 11.92 5.02
N SER A 184 21.27 11.78 6.09
CA SER A 184 21.30 12.79 7.14
C SER A 184 21.79 14.14 6.62
N ARG A 185 22.81 14.14 5.74
CA ARG A 185 23.30 15.37 5.09
C ARG A 185 22.22 16.04 4.24
N MET A 186 21.42 15.27 3.52
CA MET A 186 20.28 15.82 2.76
C MET A 186 19.26 16.49 3.70
N SER A 187 18.95 15.87 4.83
CA SER A 187 18.06 16.47 5.84
C SER A 187 18.60 17.80 6.36
N ASP A 188 19.92 17.86 6.66
CA ASP A 188 20.59 19.09 7.08
C ASP A 188 20.58 20.15 5.98
N GLN A 189 20.96 19.77 4.75
CA GLN A 189 21.02 20.67 3.60
C GLN A 189 19.65 21.32 3.32
N LEU A 190 18.57 20.56 3.45
CA LEU A 190 17.21 21.02 3.22
C LEU A 190 16.55 21.62 4.47
N ASN A 191 17.19 21.48 5.63
CA ASN A 191 16.65 21.83 6.94
C ASN A 191 15.19 21.34 7.10
N ALA A 192 14.98 20.03 6.84
CA ALA A 192 13.67 19.41 6.80
C ALA A 192 13.73 17.93 7.14
N ALA A 193 12.63 17.38 7.66
CA ALA A 193 12.43 15.95 7.64
C ALA A 193 12.35 15.44 6.19
N LEU A 194 12.84 14.24 5.92
CA LEU A 194 12.78 13.63 4.60
C LEU A 194 11.66 12.59 4.57
N GLY A 195 10.79 12.67 3.58
CA GLY A 195 9.73 11.70 3.30
C GLY A 195 10.06 10.88 2.06
N PHE A 196 10.00 9.55 2.21
CA PHE A 196 10.12 8.58 1.11
C PHE A 196 8.81 7.81 1.06
N ILE A 197 7.97 8.17 0.10
CA ILE A 197 6.63 7.61 -0.07
C ILE A 197 6.69 6.53 -1.15
N ASN A 198 6.29 5.32 -0.79
CA ASN A 198 6.06 4.26 -1.74
C ASN A 198 4.73 3.60 -1.38
N VAL A 199 3.70 3.80 -2.19
CA VAL A 199 2.35 3.28 -1.96
C VAL A 199 1.89 2.45 -3.14
N THR A 200 1.05 1.44 -2.85
CA THR A 200 0.42 0.62 -3.90
C THR A 200 -1.06 0.95 -4.00
N LEU A 201 -1.51 1.24 -5.21
CA LEU A 201 -2.90 1.31 -5.57
C LEU A 201 -3.41 -0.06 -6.01
N ASP A 202 -4.41 -0.56 -5.29
CA ASP A 202 -5.12 -1.78 -5.61
C ASP A 202 -6.52 -1.43 -6.13
N PHE A 203 -6.91 -2.03 -7.25
CA PHE A 203 -8.19 -1.78 -7.91
C PHE A 203 -9.28 -2.78 -7.52
N ALA A 204 -8.91 -3.84 -6.77
CA ALA A 204 -9.81 -4.90 -6.37
C ALA A 204 -9.66 -5.25 -4.89
N TYR A 205 -10.78 -5.43 -4.22
CA TYR A 205 -10.84 -6.13 -2.96
C TYR A 205 -11.29 -7.56 -3.19
N ILE A 206 -10.45 -8.50 -2.79
CA ILE A 206 -10.71 -9.93 -2.96
C ILE A 206 -10.88 -10.55 -1.58
N ASP A 207 -12.00 -11.21 -1.36
CA ASP A 207 -12.24 -12.05 -0.20
C ASP A 207 -12.28 -13.53 -0.61
N VAL A 208 -11.58 -14.36 0.16
CA VAL A 208 -11.52 -15.82 -0.08
C VAL A 208 -11.76 -16.50 1.26
N ASP A 209 -12.90 -17.15 1.39
CA ASP A 209 -13.16 -18.08 2.49
C ASP A 209 -12.95 -19.52 2.03
N LEU A 210 -12.11 -20.24 2.73
CA LEU A 210 -11.81 -21.63 2.47
C LEU A 210 -12.31 -22.50 3.63
N ASN A 211 -13.32 -23.31 3.37
CA ASN A 211 -13.90 -24.20 4.36
C ASN A 211 -13.49 -25.66 4.07
N ILE A 212 -12.91 -26.34 5.06
CA ILE A 212 -12.52 -27.74 4.98
C ILE A 212 -13.45 -28.51 5.92
N GLN A 213 -14.36 -29.30 5.36
CA GLN A 213 -15.23 -30.19 6.13
C GLN A 213 -14.72 -31.62 6.00
N THR A 214 -14.33 -32.22 7.11
CA THR A 214 -14.02 -33.63 7.19
C THR A 214 -15.31 -34.39 7.47
N GLY A 215 -15.85 -35.08 6.48
CA GLY A 215 -17.01 -35.95 6.69
C GLY A 215 -16.65 -37.08 7.63
N GLY A 216 -17.39 -37.23 8.72
CA GLY A 216 -17.28 -38.39 9.61
C GLY A 216 -17.63 -39.66 8.83
N ALA A 217 -16.72 -40.64 8.81
CA ALA A 217 -17.01 -41.93 8.23
C ALA A 217 -17.99 -42.69 9.13
N TYR A 218 -19.13 -43.07 8.59
CA TYR A 218 -19.90 -44.19 9.18
C TYR A 218 -19.00 -45.42 9.08
N LYS A 219 -18.62 -45.99 10.21
CA LYS A 219 -17.90 -47.24 10.27
C LYS A 219 -18.87 -48.36 9.83
N SER A 220 -18.80 -48.76 8.59
CA SER A 220 -19.24 -50.07 8.15
C SER A 220 -18.08 -51.03 8.35
N ALA A 221 -18.34 -52.19 8.94
CA ALA A 221 -17.34 -53.15 9.40
C ALA A 221 -16.44 -53.73 8.31
N ASN A 222 -16.69 -53.46 7.03
CA ASN A 222 -15.99 -54.08 5.90
C ASN A 222 -15.57 -53.13 4.77
N SER A 223 -15.37 -51.84 5.02
CA SER A 223 -14.84 -50.97 3.97
C SER A 223 -13.64 -50.14 4.49
N SER A 224 -12.56 -50.15 3.73
CA SER A 224 -11.47 -49.22 3.84
C SER A 224 -12.05 -47.79 3.84
N SER A 225 -11.94 -47.07 4.96
CA SER A 225 -12.56 -45.76 5.16
C SER A 225 -11.97 -44.75 4.21
N ASN A 226 -12.65 -44.47 3.10
CA ASN A 226 -12.43 -43.30 2.30
C ASN A 226 -12.98 -42.08 3.05
N ASN A 227 -12.17 -41.45 3.87
CA ASN A 227 -12.48 -40.15 4.46
C ASN A 227 -12.60 -39.12 3.33
N THR A 228 -13.83 -38.85 2.89
CA THR A 228 -14.09 -37.83 1.89
C THR A 228 -13.98 -36.48 2.54
N THR A 229 -12.91 -35.75 2.23
CA THR A 229 -12.77 -34.36 2.66
C THR A 229 -13.47 -33.48 1.62
N VAL A 230 -14.56 -32.85 2.02
CA VAL A 230 -15.25 -31.86 1.18
C VAL A 230 -14.59 -30.51 1.44
N MET A 231 -14.11 -29.90 0.37
CA MET A 231 -13.54 -28.56 0.39
C MET A 231 -14.48 -27.64 -0.37
N LYS A 232 -14.90 -26.56 0.28
CA LYS A 232 -15.65 -25.49 -0.36
C LYS A 232 -14.85 -24.20 -0.24
N SER A 233 -14.74 -23.44 -1.31
CA SER A 233 -14.25 -22.08 -1.29
C SER A 233 -15.35 -21.13 -1.74
N GLU A 234 -15.55 -20.08 -0.99
CA GLU A 234 -16.36 -18.94 -1.39
C GLU A 234 -15.42 -17.80 -1.70
N THR A 235 -15.59 -17.18 -2.86
CA THR A 235 -14.76 -16.07 -3.30
C THR A 235 -15.63 -14.91 -3.70
N ALA A 236 -15.32 -13.73 -3.18
CA ALA A 236 -15.94 -12.48 -3.59
C ALA A 236 -14.86 -11.53 -4.11
N VAL A 237 -15.12 -10.93 -5.27
CA VAL A 237 -14.31 -9.87 -5.85
C VAL A 237 -15.17 -8.63 -5.93
N THR A 238 -14.64 -7.51 -5.45
CA THR A 238 -15.31 -6.20 -5.51
C THR A 238 -14.36 -5.22 -6.17
N ALA A 239 -14.87 -4.45 -7.12
CA ALA A 239 -14.13 -3.32 -7.69
C ALA A 239 -13.99 -2.22 -6.63
N TYR A 240 -12.77 -1.99 -6.16
CA TYR A 240 -12.54 -1.12 -5.02
C TYR A 240 -11.16 -0.47 -5.11
N MET A 241 -11.13 0.78 -5.58
CA MET A 241 -9.87 1.53 -5.65
C MET A 241 -9.42 1.98 -4.27
N ARG A 242 -8.21 1.56 -3.87
CA ARG A 242 -7.65 1.89 -2.56
C ARG A 242 -6.14 1.94 -2.56
N VAL A 243 -5.58 2.73 -1.64
CA VAL A 243 -4.20 2.52 -1.21
C VAL A 243 -4.16 1.26 -0.34
N SER A 244 -3.36 0.31 -0.75
CA SER A 244 -3.29 -1.03 -0.13
C SER A 244 -2.67 -0.98 1.26
N ASP A 245 -3.09 -1.91 2.12
CA ASP A 245 -2.53 -2.17 3.44
C ASP A 245 -1.26 -3.06 3.41
N PHE A 246 -0.77 -3.40 2.22
CA PHE A 246 0.28 -4.38 2.03
C PHE A 246 1.68 -3.76 2.03
N TYR A 247 2.44 -3.89 3.12
CA TYR A 247 3.90 -3.71 3.30
C TYR A 247 4.58 -2.44 2.77
N GLU A 248 3.85 -1.42 2.36
CA GLU A 248 4.43 -0.24 1.80
C GLU A 248 4.44 0.87 2.82
N THR A 249 5.62 1.27 3.14
CA THR A 249 5.87 2.16 4.25
C THR A 249 6.26 3.51 3.73
N LEU A 250 5.52 4.54 4.11
CA LEU A 250 6.09 5.86 4.14
C LEU A 250 7.20 5.86 5.19
N ARG A 251 8.41 6.13 4.78
CA ARG A 251 9.54 6.24 5.69
C ARG A 251 9.91 7.69 5.88
N PHE A 252 9.96 8.10 7.13
CA PHE A 252 10.50 9.39 7.51
C PHE A 252 11.87 9.21 8.12
N SER A 253 12.79 10.05 7.65
CA SER A 253 14.06 10.27 8.31
C SER A 253 14.13 11.72 8.75
N LEU A 254 14.46 11.96 10.00
CA LEU A 254 14.75 13.27 10.53
C LEU A 254 16.11 13.20 11.21
N LEU A 255 17.03 14.09 10.82
CA LEU A 255 18.21 14.33 11.62
C LEU A 255 17.84 15.26 12.76
N HIS A 256 18.09 14.82 13.97
CA HIS A 256 17.94 15.64 15.18
C HIS A 256 19.12 15.39 16.10
N ASN A 257 19.86 16.45 16.44
CA ASN A 257 21.08 16.38 17.27
C ASN A 257 22.09 15.34 16.75
N ASP A 258 22.47 15.43 15.49
CA ASP A 258 23.41 14.52 14.79
C ASP A 258 23.01 13.04 14.78
N LYS A 259 21.78 12.73 15.18
CA LYS A 259 21.25 11.37 15.16
C LYS A 259 20.11 11.22 14.15
N VAL A 260 20.26 10.28 13.24
CA VAL A 260 19.16 9.90 12.34
C VAL A 260 18.07 9.24 13.16
N GLN A 261 16.90 9.86 13.16
CA GLN A 261 15.67 9.27 13.69
C GLN A 261 14.80 8.82 12.51
N MET A 262 14.24 7.65 12.63
CA MET A 262 13.43 7.05 11.57
C MET A 262 12.12 6.56 12.13
N GLU A 263 11.06 6.82 11.38
CA GLU A 263 9.73 6.31 11.62
C GLU A 263 9.17 5.76 10.32
N ASN A 264 8.43 4.67 10.41
CA ASN A 264 7.65 4.15 9.30
C ASN A 264 6.19 4.49 9.55
N VAL A 265 5.49 4.95 8.52
CA VAL A 265 4.04 5.13 8.58
C VAL A 265 3.43 4.09 7.66
N ASN A 266 2.77 3.12 8.27
CA ASN A 266 2.17 1.99 7.57
C ASN A 266 0.68 2.22 7.37
N VAL A 267 0.14 1.78 6.24
CA VAL A 267 -1.30 1.68 6.03
C VAL A 267 -1.80 0.46 6.80
N LYS A 268 -2.53 0.68 7.88
CA LYS A 268 -3.10 -0.37 8.73
C LYS A 268 -4.38 -0.95 8.15
N MET A 269 -5.18 -0.10 7.53
CA MET A 269 -6.42 -0.45 6.83
C MET A 269 -6.40 0.22 5.48
N GLY A 270 -6.69 -0.51 4.41
CA GLY A 270 -6.70 0.06 3.07
C GLY A 270 -7.53 1.34 2.98
N ILE A 271 -6.98 2.39 2.39
CA ILE A 271 -7.62 3.71 2.27
C ILE A 271 -8.32 3.79 0.92
N ALA A 272 -9.64 3.75 0.95
CA ALA A 272 -10.48 3.71 -0.25
C ALA A 272 -10.69 5.07 -0.88
N ALA A 273 -10.90 5.10 -2.20
CA ALA A 273 -11.36 6.27 -2.93
C ALA A 273 -12.79 6.71 -2.53
N GLU A 274 -13.61 5.76 -2.06
CA GLU A 274 -15.05 5.98 -1.75
C GLU A 274 -15.82 6.50 -2.97
N MET A 275 -15.50 5.96 -4.13
CA MET A 275 -16.20 6.23 -5.37
C MET A 275 -16.19 5.00 -6.28
N ASP A 276 -17.24 4.85 -7.06
CA ASP A 276 -17.33 3.82 -8.08
C ASP A 276 -16.49 4.20 -9.30
N PHE A 277 -15.69 3.25 -9.79
CA PHE A 277 -14.90 3.45 -11.00
C PHE A 277 -15.15 2.35 -12.04
N ALA A 278 -15.57 1.16 -11.62
CA ALA A 278 -15.87 0.07 -12.54
C ALA A 278 -17.17 0.36 -13.32
N THR A 279 -17.16 0.02 -14.60
CA THR A 279 -18.36 0.01 -15.44
C THR A 279 -19.01 -1.35 -15.44
N GLU A 280 -18.21 -2.40 -15.34
CA GLU A 280 -18.63 -3.79 -15.39
C GLU A 280 -17.65 -4.71 -14.66
N MET A 281 -18.12 -5.86 -14.21
CA MET A 281 -17.31 -6.94 -13.67
C MET A 281 -17.73 -8.24 -14.34
N VAL A 282 -16.81 -8.88 -15.06
CA VAL A 282 -17.06 -10.08 -15.87
C VAL A 282 -16.20 -11.22 -15.38
N LYS A 283 -16.76 -12.41 -15.27
CA LYS A 283 -15.98 -13.65 -15.10
C LYS A 283 -15.42 -14.07 -16.44
N ASP A 284 -14.12 -14.32 -16.50
CA ASP A 284 -13.43 -14.74 -17.72
C ASP A 284 -12.64 -16.04 -17.50
N PRO A 285 -13.27 -17.19 -17.70
CA PRO A 285 -12.61 -18.49 -17.56
C PRO A 285 -11.42 -18.70 -18.50
N SER A 286 -11.36 -17.95 -19.62
CA SER A 286 -10.27 -18.09 -20.60
C SER A 286 -8.92 -17.63 -20.04
N ARG A 287 -8.95 -16.77 -19.03
CA ARG A 287 -7.76 -16.26 -18.32
C ARG A 287 -7.31 -17.15 -17.18
N ALA A 288 -8.03 -18.25 -16.91
CA ALA A 288 -7.56 -19.21 -15.91
C ALA A 288 -6.20 -19.75 -16.35
N GLU A 289 -5.15 -19.44 -15.57
CA GLU A 289 -3.82 -19.98 -15.83
C GLU A 289 -3.91 -21.51 -15.81
N LYS A 290 -3.57 -22.16 -16.92
CA LYS A 290 -3.25 -23.60 -16.93
C LYS A 290 -1.92 -23.79 -16.20
N ARG A 291 -1.94 -23.65 -14.88
CA ARG A 291 -0.77 -23.97 -14.07
C ARG A 291 -0.53 -25.47 -14.16
N ASN A 292 0.53 -25.83 -14.84
CA ASN A 292 1.02 -27.20 -14.85
C ASN A 292 1.14 -27.71 -13.41
N GLU A 293 0.43 -28.78 -13.10
CA GLU A 293 0.38 -29.46 -11.80
C GLU A 293 1.74 -30.15 -11.47
N PHE A 294 2.81 -29.41 -11.37
CA PHE A 294 4.12 -29.94 -10.99
C PHE A 294 4.57 -29.46 -9.61
N PHE A 295 3.80 -29.79 -8.57
CA PHE A 295 4.35 -29.88 -7.22
C PHE A 295 3.66 -31.01 -6.44
N ARG A 296 4.11 -32.25 -6.69
CA ARG A 296 3.86 -33.38 -5.81
C ARG A 296 4.85 -33.40 -4.67
N ILE A 297 4.65 -32.57 -3.67
CA ILE A 297 5.19 -32.82 -2.32
C ILE A 297 4.11 -32.41 -1.33
N GLY A 298 3.32 -33.38 -0.85
CA GLY A 298 2.20 -33.18 0.06
C GLY A 298 0.87 -33.04 -0.65
N LEU A 299 -0.18 -33.69 -0.11
CA LEU A 299 -1.55 -33.68 -0.61
C LEU A 299 -2.19 -32.29 -0.45
N VAL A 300 -1.80 -31.34 -1.29
CA VAL A 300 -2.45 -30.03 -1.37
C VAL A 300 -3.49 -30.06 -2.47
N LYS A 301 -4.77 -29.91 -2.12
CA LYS A 301 -5.82 -29.72 -3.09
C LYS A 301 -5.95 -28.22 -3.38
N LYS A 302 -5.79 -27.83 -4.64
CA LYS A 302 -5.98 -26.45 -5.10
C LYS A 302 -7.39 -26.28 -5.63
N LEU A 303 -8.03 -25.18 -5.23
CA LEU A 303 -9.32 -24.70 -5.73
C LEU A 303 -9.04 -23.32 -6.36
N GLU A 304 -9.14 -23.23 -7.68
CA GLU A 304 -9.01 -21.97 -8.40
C GLU A 304 -10.42 -21.50 -8.77
N SER A 305 -10.75 -20.28 -8.36
CA SER A 305 -11.98 -19.63 -8.79
C SER A 305 -11.78 -19.01 -10.17
N GLU A 306 -12.86 -18.88 -10.93
CA GLU A 306 -12.82 -18.19 -12.21
C GLU A 306 -12.28 -16.79 -12.06
N PRO A 307 -11.31 -16.36 -12.89
CA PRO A 307 -10.80 -15.01 -12.90
C PRO A 307 -11.90 -13.98 -13.16
N VAL A 308 -11.75 -12.81 -12.58
CA VAL A 308 -12.68 -11.69 -12.73
C VAL A 308 -11.98 -10.55 -13.45
N VAL A 309 -12.59 -9.99 -14.47
CA VAL A 309 -12.15 -8.79 -15.16
C VAL A 309 -12.97 -7.61 -14.65
N ILE A 310 -12.29 -6.60 -14.13
CA ILE A 310 -12.90 -5.32 -13.74
C ILE A 310 -12.68 -4.35 -14.89
N VAL A 311 -13.78 -4.00 -15.54
CA VAL A 311 -13.80 -3.13 -16.73
C VAL A 311 -14.08 -1.70 -16.31
N THR A 312 -13.34 -0.73 -16.85
CA THR A 312 -13.50 0.68 -16.57
C THR A 312 -13.19 1.54 -17.81
N THR A 313 -13.18 2.84 -17.69
CA THR A 313 -12.57 3.77 -18.65
C THR A 313 -11.30 4.39 -18.04
N ARG A 314 -10.39 4.85 -18.88
CA ARG A 314 -9.15 5.52 -18.42
C ARG A 314 -9.45 6.69 -17.49
N GLU A 315 -10.45 7.52 -17.82
CA GLU A 315 -10.82 8.68 -16.99
C GLU A 315 -11.40 8.27 -15.63
N LYS A 316 -12.28 7.26 -15.57
CA LYS A 316 -12.81 6.76 -14.29
C LYS A 316 -11.72 6.16 -13.42
N TYR A 317 -10.81 5.40 -14.04
CA TYR A 317 -9.67 4.84 -13.33
C TYR A 317 -8.79 5.96 -12.72
N LYS A 318 -8.37 6.96 -13.54
CA LYS A 318 -7.55 8.08 -13.08
C LYS A 318 -8.23 8.86 -11.95
N ALA A 319 -9.52 9.14 -12.09
CA ALA A 319 -10.27 9.85 -11.05
C ALA A 319 -10.28 9.08 -9.72
N ALA A 320 -10.54 7.78 -9.75
CA ALA A 320 -10.54 6.96 -8.55
C ALA A 320 -9.14 6.80 -7.95
N ALA A 321 -8.11 6.64 -8.80
CA ALA A 321 -6.72 6.57 -8.38
C ALA A 321 -6.28 7.87 -7.66
N LYS A 322 -6.55 9.03 -8.27
CA LYS A 322 -6.31 10.34 -7.65
C LYS A 322 -7.03 10.46 -6.31
N ARG A 323 -8.31 10.10 -6.26
CA ARG A 323 -9.09 10.21 -5.02
C ARG A 323 -8.58 9.32 -3.89
N ALA A 324 -8.16 8.09 -4.18
CA ALA A 324 -7.55 7.20 -3.17
C ALA A 324 -6.25 7.79 -2.60
N LEU A 325 -5.40 8.36 -3.47
CA LEU A 325 -4.15 9.00 -3.07
C LEU A 325 -4.38 10.32 -2.31
N GLU A 326 -5.38 11.11 -2.68
CA GLU A 326 -5.79 12.29 -1.93
C GLU A 326 -6.21 11.93 -0.51
N ARG A 327 -7.03 10.88 -0.36
CA ARG A 327 -7.45 10.40 0.97
C ARG A 327 -6.28 9.87 1.79
N TYR A 328 -5.28 9.26 1.15
CA TYR A 328 -4.04 8.89 1.83
C TYR A 328 -3.29 10.13 2.35
N ALA A 329 -3.16 11.20 1.55
CA ALA A 329 -2.56 12.46 1.99
C ALA A 329 -3.34 13.10 3.14
N GLU A 330 -4.68 13.08 3.07
CA GLU A 330 -5.57 13.53 4.16
C GLU A 330 -5.35 12.72 5.44
N ALA A 331 -5.31 11.37 5.32
CA ALA A 331 -5.05 10.48 6.45
C ALA A 331 -3.71 10.78 7.12
N PHE A 332 -2.68 11.03 6.32
CA PHE A 332 -1.36 11.38 6.80
C PHE A 332 -1.36 12.67 7.63
N VAL A 333 -1.97 13.73 7.11
CA VAL A 333 -2.07 15.02 7.81
C VAL A 333 -2.86 14.87 9.10
N LEU A 334 -3.99 14.18 9.07
CA LEU A 334 -4.79 13.88 10.27
C LEU A 334 -3.98 13.10 11.30
N LYS A 335 -3.21 12.09 10.87
CA LYS A 335 -2.33 11.34 11.76
C LYS A 335 -1.26 12.24 12.39
N ALA A 336 -0.64 13.12 11.61
CA ALA A 336 0.34 14.07 12.11
C ALA A 336 -0.26 15.00 13.17
N GLN A 337 -1.48 15.48 12.97
CA GLN A 337 -2.20 16.30 13.95
C GLN A 337 -2.54 15.52 15.22
N MET A 338 -2.96 14.25 15.11
CA MET A 338 -3.29 13.39 16.25
C MET A 338 -2.09 13.09 17.16
N VAL A 339 -0.86 13.06 16.63
CA VAL A 339 0.34 12.77 17.42
C VAL A 339 1.05 14.03 17.93
N LYS A 340 0.66 15.20 17.45
CA LYS A 340 1.13 16.50 17.99
C LYS A 340 0.40 16.90 19.27
N ASN A 341 -0.85 16.48 19.42
CA ASN A 341 -1.71 16.71 20.57
C ASN A 341 -1.54 15.59 21.60
#